data_8985d7a099c0147db43bc92ead19998e
#
_entry.id   8985d7a099c0147db43bc92ead19998e
#
_cell.length_a   1.000
_cell.length_b   1.000
_cell.length_c   1.000
_cell.angle_alpha   90.00
_cell.angle_beta   90.00
_cell.angle_gamma   90.00
#
_symmetry.space_group_name_H-M   'P 1'
#
loop_
_entity.id
_entity.type
_entity.pdbx_description
1 polymer ?
#
loop_
_entity_poly.entity_id
_entity_poly.type
_entity_poly.pdbx_seq_one_letter_code
_entity_poly.pdbx_strand_id
1 'polypeptide(L)'
;MKKVKKKVKRRLKKKFKIELIVIILVASLTSLTISLLNIFKWNDDNNKTNKQIEEIEEVVDIEETNSEKEEIIEPKEEIEESNPYWDYIKMSLINVDFKELKKINNQTKGWIQVNGTNINYPFVQAKDNKYYLTRSFDKSYNDAGWLFLDYRNNINNLEKNTIIYGHSRLDKTMFGTLKNILKSSWVKNTDNYIVKLSTQTHNTLWQVFSVYRIPTTSDYLQIDFETNEEFNNFANMLLKRSDYNFNTKVNENDKILTLSTCADNDKKVVLHAKLIKKEAR
;
A
#
# COMPACT_ATOMS: atom_id res chain seq x y z
N MET A 1 -31.98 56.63 -39.00
CA MET A 1 -30.91 55.56 -39.06
C MET A 1 -30.24 55.21 -37.72
N LYS A 2 -29.82 56.12 -36.83
CA LYS A 2 -29.16 55.80 -35.54
C LYS A 2 -30.00 54.94 -34.57
N LYS A 3 -31.33 55.12 -34.45
CA LYS A 3 -32.22 54.34 -33.59
C LYS A 3 -32.34 52.86 -34.02
N VAL A 4 -32.39 52.61 -35.35
CA VAL A 4 -32.50 51.27 -35.92
C VAL A 4 -31.19 50.47 -35.66
N LYS A 5 -30.02 51.05 -35.89
CA LYS A 5 -28.71 50.45 -35.61
C LYS A 5 -28.53 50.11 -34.13
N LYS A 6 -29.01 50.92 -33.20
CA LYS A 6 -28.95 50.67 -31.74
C LYS A 6 -29.87 49.52 -31.31
N LYS A 7 -31.04 49.34 -31.95
CA LYS A 7 -32.00 48.24 -31.69
C LYS A 7 -31.48 46.89 -32.21
N VAL A 8 -30.82 46.87 -33.38
CA VAL A 8 -30.17 45.67 -33.94
C VAL A 8 -28.99 45.24 -33.07
N LYS A 9 -28.11 46.16 -32.64
CA LYS A 9 -26.96 45.88 -31.77
C LYS A 9 -27.39 45.34 -30.39
N ARG A 10 -28.52 45.80 -29.82
CA ARG A 10 -29.12 45.26 -28.59
C ARG A 10 -29.68 43.86 -28.81
N ARG A 11 -30.34 43.53 -29.92
CA ARG A 11 -30.86 42.20 -30.26
C ARG A 11 -29.74 41.18 -30.43
N LEU A 12 -28.65 41.54 -31.14
CA LEU A 12 -27.46 40.68 -31.30
C LEU A 12 -26.79 40.40 -29.97
N LYS A 13 -26.61 41.38 -29.08
CA LYS A 13 -26.06 41.16 -27.73
C LYS A 13 -26.94 40.27 -26.88
N LYS A 14 -28.28 40.34 -27.00
CA LYS A 14 -29.22 39.49 -26.27
C LYS A 14 -29.15 38.02 -26.79
N LYS A 15 -29.10 37.85 -28.12
CA LYS A 15 -28.95 36.53 -28.75
C LYS A 15 -27.66 35.86 -28.33
N PHE A 16 -26.52 36.54 -28.40
CA PHE A 16 -25.20 36.04 -27.96
C PHE A 16 -25.20 35.66 -26.47
N LYS A 17 -25.85 36.43 -25.59
CA LYS A 17 -25.97 36.09 -24.18
C LYS A 17 -26.76 34.79 -23.95
N ILE A 18 -27.85 34.59 -24.69
CA ILE A 18 -28.67 33.39 -24.61
C ILE A 18 -27.88 32.20 -25.13
N GLU A 19 -27.19 32.30 -26.25
CA GLU A 19 -26.33 31.26 -26.81
C GLU A 19 -25.22 30.85 -25.80
N LEU A 20 -24.57 31.83 -25.16
CA LEU A 20 -23.57 31.60 -24.15
C LEU A 20 -24.15 30.85 -22.91
N ILE A 21 -25.33 31.26 -22.46
CA ILE A 21 -26.01 30.57 -21.34
C ILE A 21 -26.35 29.12 -21.71
N VAL A 22 -26.83 28.87 -22.92
CA VAL A 22 -27.13 27.50 -23.39
C VAL A 22 -25.87 26.65 -23.44
N ILE A 23 -24.75 27.21 -23.95
CA ILE A 23 -23.46 26.48 -23.97
C ILE A 23 -23.01 26.12 -22.56
N ILE A 24 -23.10 27.05 -21.60
CA ILE A 24 -22.72 26.82 -20.21
C ILE A 24 -23.63 25.73 -19.58
N LEU A 25 -24.94 25.76 -19.83
CA LEU A 25 -25.89 24.77 -19.33
C LEU A 25 -25.60 23.37 -19.90
N VAL A 26 -25.33 23.26 -21.20
CA VAL A 26 -24.94 22.00 -21.84
C VAL A 26 -23.63 21.48 -21.26
N ALA A 27 -22.63 22.32 -21.11
CA ALA A 27 -21.34 21.94 -20.50
C ALA A 27 -21.49 21.50 -19.04
N SER A 28 -22.35 22.19 -18.25
CA SER A 28 -22.66 21.79 -16.88
C SER A 28 -23.35 20.44 -16.82
N LEU A 29 -24.33 20.20 -17.70
CA LEU A 29 -25.09 18.95 -17.73
C LEU A 29 -24.20 17.78 -18.14
N THR A 30 -23.33 17.97 -19.14
CA THR A 30 -22.36 16.93 -19.56
C THR A 30 -21.37 16.63 -18.43
N SER A 31 -20.85 17.65 -17.74
CA SER A 31 -19.96 17.45 -16.58
C SER A 31 -20.65 16.71 -15.46
N LEU A 32 -21.91 17.04 -15.15
CA LEU A 32 -22.70 16.33 -14.13
C LEU A 32 -22.91 14.88 -14.51
N THR A 33 -23.27 14.59 -15.77
CA THR A 33 -23.47 13.21 -16.24
C THR A 33 -22.18 12.40 -16.12
N ILE A 34 -21.04 12.94 -16.54
CA ILE A 34 -19.74 12.27 -16.40
C ILE A 34 -19.41 12.01 -14.92
N SER A 35 -19.65 12.99 -14.04
CA SER A 35 -19.43 12.83 -12.60
C SER A 35 -20.29 11.73 -11.99
N LEU A 36 -21.55 11.65 -12.35
CA LEU A 36 -22.46 10.58 -11.90
C LEU A 36 -22.00 9.21 -12.39
N LEU A 37 -21.61 9.07 -13.66
CA LEU A 37 -21.07 7.81 -14.19
C LEU A 37 -19.81 7.37 -13.45
N ASN A 38 -18.90 8.30 -13.12
CA ASN A 38 -17.71 8.00 -12.35
C ASN A 38 -18.05 7.55 -10.91
N ILE A 39 -19.04 8.16 -10.27
CA ILE A 39 -19.52 7.75 -8.94
C ILE A 39 -20.11 6.33 -8.98
N PHE A 40 -20.95 6.03 -9.99
CA PHE A 40 -21.50 4.69 -10.15
C PHE A 40 -20.43 3.63 -10.36
N LYS A 41 -19.44 3.93 -11.25
CA LYS A 41 -18.31 3.02 -11.48
C LYS A 41 -17.49 2.80 -10.20
N TRP A 42 -17.17 3.88 -9.47
CA TRP A 42 -16.44 3.80 -8.21
C TRP A 42 -17.18 2.94 -7.16
N ASN A 43 -18.50 3.10 -7.07
CA ASN A 43 -19.32 2.29 -6.16
C ASN A 43 -19.37 0.80 -6.57
N ASP A 44 -19.47 0.50 -7.87
CA ASP A 44 -19.41 -0.87 -8.39
C ASP A 44 -18.05 -1.53 -8.09
N ASP A 45 -16.95 -0.81 -8.34
CA ASP A 45 -15.60 -1.28 -8.02
C ASP A 45 -15.40 -1.54 -6.52
N ASN A 46 -15.98 -0.69 -5.65
CA ASN A 46 -15.97 -0.90 -4.20
C ASN A 46 -16.74 -2.15 -3.80
N ASN A 47 -17.96 -2.32 -4.34
CA ASN A 47 -18.80 -3.47 -4.02
C ASN A 47 -18.11 -4.77 -4.46
N LYS A 48 -17.51 -4.80 -5.65
CA LYS A 48 -16.71 -5.94 -6.13
C LYS A 48 -15.52 -6.24 -5.22
N THR A 49 -14.80 -5.19 -4.80
CA THR A 49 -13.65 -5.35 -3.90
C THR A 49 -14.07 -5.93 -2.55
N ASN A 50 -15.13 -5.40 -1.93
CA ASN A 50 -15.63 -5.86 -0.64
C ASN A 50 -16.11 -7.31 -0.72
N LYS A 51 -16.91 -7.64 -1.76
CA LYS A 51 -17.36 -9.02 -1.99
C LYS A 51 -16.19 -9.98 -2.13
N GLN A 52 -15.15 -9.59 -2.85
CA GLN A 52 -13.97 -10.42 -3.03
C GLN A 52 -13.17 -10.58 -1.73
N ILE A 53 -13.11 -9.54 -0.88
CA ILE A 53 -12.50 -9.64 0.46
C ILE A 53 -13.27 -10.65 1.30
N GLU A 54 -14.61 -10.58 1.33
CA GLU A 54 -15.50 -11.54 2.02
C GLU A 54 -15.26 -12.97 1.52
N GLU A 55 -15.26 -13.19 0.21
CA GLU A 55 -14.98 -14.52 -0.40
C GLU A 55 -13.59 -15.06 -0.02
N ILE A 56 -12.58 -14.20 0.11
CA ILE A 56 -11.24 -14.58 0.56
C ILE A 56 -11.24 -14.93 2.04
N GLU A 57 -11.92 -14.15 2.89
CA GLU A 57 -12.03 -14.39 4.32
C GLU A 57 -12.77 -15.69 4.65
N GLU A 58 -13.75 -16.10 3.82
CA GLU A 58 -14.47 -17.37 3.97
C GLU A 58 -13.61 -18.62 3.69
N VAL A 59 -12.58 -18.50 2.83
CA VAL A 59 -11.79 -19.64 2.38
C VAL A 59 -10.38 -19.69 2.94
N VAL A 60 -9.91 -18.59 3.53
CA VAL A 60 -8.57 -18.53 4.09
C VAL A 60 -8.54 -19.09 5.50
N ASP A 61 -7.54 -19.91 5.78
CA ASP A 61 -7.19 -20.34 7.14
C ASP A 61 -5.92 -19.62 7.58
N ILE A 62 -6.01 -18.89 8.70
CA ILE A 62 -4.91 -18.11 9.28
C ILE A 62 -4.77 -18.51 10.74
N GLU A 63 -3.67 -19.12 11.07
CA GLU A 63 -3.34 -19.53 12.43
C GLU A 63 -2.19 -18.65 12.99
N GLU A 64 -2.24 -18.34 14.27
CA GLU A 64 -1.08 -17.83 14.96
C GLU A 64 -0.14 -19.00 15.32
N THR A 65 1.15 -18.84 15.03
CA THR A 65 2.16 -19.86 15.31
C THR A 65 3.27 -19.31 16.19
N ASN A 66 3.74 -20.17 17.12
CA ASN A 66 4.94 -19.96 17.91
C ASN A 66 5.63 -21.33 17.94
N SER A 67 6.56 -21.58 17.06
CA SER A 67 7.23 -22.86 16.93
C SER A 67 8.67 -22.79 17.42
N GLU A 68 9.23 -23.95 17.81
CA GLU A 68 10.64 -24.10 18.17
C GLU A 68 11.59 -23.87 16.98
N LYS A 69 11.05 -23.75 15.75
CA LYS A 69 11.81 -23.50 14.52
C LYS A 69 11.97 -22.01 14.17
N GLU A 70 11.47 -21.13 15.03
CA GLU A 70 11.62 -19.70 14.83
C GLU A 70 13.08 -19.27 14.97
N GLU A 71 13.58 -18.53 13.98
CA GLU A 71 14.89 -17.91 13.99
C GLU A 71 14.73 -16.43 14.32
N ILE A 72 15.25 -16.02 15.47
CA ILE A 72 15.28 -14.60 15.88
C ILE A 72 16.49 -13.96 15.21
N ILE A 73 16.28 -12.80 14.57
CA ILE A 73 17.34 -12.01 13.97
C ILE A 73 17.85 -11.01 15.00
N GLU A 74 18.89 -11.40 15.73
CA GLU A 74 19.43 -10.59 16.81
C GLU A 74 20.01 -9.25 16.28
N PRO A 75 19.83 -8.16 17.03
CA PRO A 75 20.50 -6.91 16.75
C PRO A 75 22.03 -7.07 16.79
N LYS A 76 22.73 -6.47 15.84
CA LYS A 76 24.21 -6.49 15.81
C LYS A 76 24.84 -5.70 16.96
N GLU A 77 24.13 -4.71 17.48
CA GLU A 77 24.55 -3.89 18.60
C GLU A 77 23.74 -4.24 19.84
N GLU A 78 24.36 -4.09 21.02
CA GLU A 78 23.68 -4.24 22.29
C GLU A 78 22.55 -3.20 22.40
N ILE A 79 21.34 -3.66 22.72
CA ILE A 79 20.16 -2.82 22.94
C ILE A 79 19.69 -2.95 24.38
N GLU A 80 19.17 -1.86 24.93
CA GLU A 80 18.68 -1.83 26.30
C GLU A 80 17.56 -2.86 26.52
N GLU A 81 17.46 -3.44 27.71
CA GLU A 81 16.40 -4.37 28.10
C GLU A 81 14.99 -3.75 27.95
N SER A 82 14.89 -2.42 28.10
CA SER A 82 13.65 -1.66 27.94
C SER A 82 13.22 -1.46 26.46
N ASN A 83 14.04 -1.91 25.52
CA ASN A 83 13.72 -1.74 24.08
C ASN A 83 12.54 -2.65 23.69
N PRO A 84 11.49 -2.10 23.05
CA PRO A 84 10.32 -2.88 22.62
C PRO A 84 10.62 -4.09 21.72
N TYR A 85 11.81 -4.14 21.11
CA TYR A 85 12.26 -5.30 20.34
C TYR A 85 12.10 -6.61 21.10
N TRP A 86 12.40 -6.63 22.42
CA TRP A 86 12.31 -7.83 23.26
C TRP A 86 10.88 -8.34 23.46
N ASP A 87 9.89 -7.45 23.33
CA ASP A 87 8.49 -7.83 23.33
C ASP A 87 8.02 -8.26 21.95
N TYR A 88 8.52 -7.63 20.90
CA TYR A 88 8.14 -8.00 19.53
C TYR A 88 8.56 -9.40 19.15
N ILE A 89 9.77 -9.84 19.49
CA ILE A 89 10.23 -11.22 19.17
C ILE A 89 9.41 -12.30 19.85
N LYS A 90 8.66 -11.99 20.92
CA LYS A 90 7.72 -12.89 21.60
C LYS A 90 6.37 -12.97 20.89
N MET A 91 6.04 -12.01 20.00
CA MET A 91 4.77 -12.02 19.27
C MET A 91 4.71 -13.22 18.33
N SER A 92 3.53 -13.83 18.23
CA SER A 92 3.27 -14.94 17.30
C SER A 92 3.45 -14.50 15.85
N LEU A 93 3.93 -15.41 15.02
CA LEU A 93 3.86 -15.31 13.57
C LEU A 93 2.44 -15.65 13.10
N ILE A 94 2.14 -15.41 11.84
CA ILE A 94 0.94 -15.93 11.18
C ILE A 94 1.35 -17.00 10.18
N ASN A 95 0.57 -18.07 10.14
CA ASN A 95 0.68 -19.15 9.18
C ASN A 95 -0.61 -19.23 8.37
N VAL A 96 -0.51 -19.06 7.03
CA VAL A 96 -1.67 -19.00 6.14
C VAL A 96 -1.68 -20.19 5.20
N ASP A 97 -2.82 -20.92 5.11
CA ASP A 97 -2.99 -21.92 4.05
C ASP A 97 -3.34 -21.22 2.71
N PHE A 98 -2.45 -21.37 1.75
CA PHE A 98 -2.61 -20.76 0.42
C PHE A 98 -3.34 -21.65 -0.59
N LYS A 99 -3.79 -22.82 -0.21
CA LYS A 99 -4.35 -23.81 -1.14
C LYS A 99 -5.58 -23.27 -1.88
N GLU A 100 -6.57 -22.75 -1.14
CA GLU A 100 -7.80 -22.23 -1.73
C GLU A 100 -7.54 -20.88 -2.43
N LEU A 101 -6.74 -20.01 -1.84
CA LEU A 101 -6.36 -18.74 -2.46
C LEU A 101 -5.69 -18.92 -3.83
N LYS A 102 -4.88 -19.96 -3.99
CA LYS A 102 -4.23 -20.28 -5.27
C LYS A 102 -5.16 -20.85 -6.33
N LYS A 103 -6.28 -21.46 -5.94
CA LYS A 103 -7.33 -21.84 -6.91
C LYS A 103 -8.00 -20.60 -7.50
N ILE A 104 -8.20 -19.55 -6.70
CA ILE A 104 -8.74 -18.26 -7.18
C ILE A 104 -7.68 -17.53 -8.00
N ASN A 105 -6.45 -17.42 -7.46
CA ASN A 105 -5.34 -16.75 -8.14
C ASN A 105 -4.00 -17.47 -7.91
N ASN A 106 -3.51 -18.14 -8.96
CA ASN A 106 -2.21 -18.85 -8.92
C ASN A 106 -0.99 -17.92 -8.80
N GLN A 107 -1.17 -16.60 -8.92
CA GLN A 107 -0.13 -15.57 -8.70
C GLN A 107 -0.04 -15.11 -7.25
N THR A 108 -0.78 -15.71 -6.33
CA THR A 108 -0.68 -15.45 -4.88
C THR A 108 0.73 -15.77 -4.38
N LYS A 109 1.35 -14.81 -3.70
CA LYS A 109 2.72 -14.90 -3.17
C LYS A 109 2.78 -14.95 -1.66
N GLY A 110 1.80 -14.38 -0.97
CA GLY A 110 1.75 -14.37 0.48
C GLY A 110 0.56 -13.61 1.01
N TRP A 111 0.58 -13.42 2.32
CA TRP A 111 -0.39 -12.66 3.10
C TRP A 111 0.34 -11.62 3.93
N ILE A 112 -0.24 -10.43 4.10
CA ILE A 112 0.31 -9.33 4.90
C ILE A 112 -0.69 -8.85 5.93
N GLN A 113 -0.21 -8.63 7.16
CA GLN A 113 -0.91 -7.90 8.22
C GLN A 113 -0.05 -6.73 8.67
N VAL A 114 -0.66 -5.55 8.85
CA VAL A 114 0.00 -4.36 9.41
C VAL A 114 -0.76 -3.92 10.65
N ASN A 115 -0.13 -4.02 11.81
CA ASN A 115 -0.76 -3.69 13.09
C ASN A 115 -1.26 -2.24 13.14
N GLY A 116 -2.40 -2.01 13.77
CA GLY A 116 -3.03 -0.69 13.88
C GLY A 116 -3.60 -0.13 12.57
N THR A 117 -3.80 -1.00 11.57
CA THR A 117 -4.45 -0.69 10.28
C THR A 117 -5.48 -1.75 9.92
N ASN A 118 -6.22 -1.55 8.81
CA ASN A 118 -7.10 -2.59 8.25
C ASN A 118 -6.37 -3.49 7.23
N ILE A 119 -5.06 -3.38 7.11
CA ILE A 119 -4.30 -4.15 6.13
C ILE A 119 -4.15 -5.58 6.65
N ASN A 120 -4.92 -6.49 6.05
CA ASN A 120 -4.94 -7.92 6.33
C ASN A 120 -5.40 -8.65 5.06
N TYR A 121 -4.49 -8.82 4.09
CA TYR A 121 -4.84 -9.26 2.73
C TYR A 121 -3.78 -10.18 2.13
N PRO A 122 -4.17 -11.07 1.19
CA PRO A 122 -3.22 -11.72 0.31
C PRO A 122 -2.59 -10.70 -0.64
N PHE A 123 -1.32 -10.90 -0.98
CA PHE A 123 -0.67 -10.17 -2.05
C PHE A 123 -0.24 -11.09 -3.19
N VAL A 124 -0.22 -10.55 -4.38
CA VAL A 124 0.02 -11.25 -5.63
C VAL A 124 1.26 -10.73 -6.33
N GLN A 125 1.69 -11.36 -7.42
CA GLN A 125 2.80 -10.87 -8.25
C GLN A 125 2.53 -11.16 -9.73
N ALA A 126 2.58 -10.13 -10.55
CA ALA A 126 2.54 -10.24 -12.00
C ALA A 126 3.95 -10.13 -12.61
N LYS A 127 4.03 -10.09 -13.94
CA LYS A 127 5.28 -9.91 -14.70
C LYS A 127 5.74 -8.44 -14.72
N ASP A 128 4.92 -7.53 -14.25
CA ASP A 128 5.17 -6.08 -14.18
C ASP A 128 4.44 -5.46 -13.00
N ASN A 129 4.77 -4.19 -12.69
CA ASN A 129 4.16 -3.41 -11.61
C ASN A 129 2.90 -2.62 -12.06
N LYS A 130 2.28 -2.96 -13.19
CA LYS A 130 1.09 -2.25 -13.73
C LYS A 130 -0.17 -3.10 -13.68
N TYR A 131 -0.05 -4.41 -13.85
CA TYR A 131 -1.18 -5.32 -14.01
C TYR A 131 -2.19 -5.20 -12.87
N TYR A 132 -1.73 -5.29 -11.62
CA TYR A 132 -2.61 -5.23 -10.43
C TYR A 132 -2.96 -3.82 -9.97
N LEU A 133 -2.56 -2.78 -10.69
CA LEU A 133 -3.10 -1.43 -10.48
C LEU A 133 -4.58 -1.34 -10.87
N THR A 134 -5.05 -2.19 -11.79
CA THR A 134 -6.43 -2.19 -12.29
C THR A 134 -7.03 -3.59 -12.39
N ARG A 135 -6.59 -4.49 -11.52
CA ARG A 135 -7.11 -5.86 -11.44
C ARG A 135 -7.36 -6.26 -9.99
N SER A 136 -8.51 -6.86 -9.74
CA SER A 136 -8.86 -7.50 -8.48
C SER A 136 -8.03 -8.75 -8.22
N PHE A 137 -8.20 -9.39 -7.07
CA PHE A 137 -7.51 -10.64 -6.73
C PHE A 137 -7.79 -11.76 -7.76
N ASP A 138 -9.01 -11.89 -8.25
CA ASP A 138 -9.43 -12.86 -9.27
C ASP A 138 -8.99 -12.50 -10.70
N LYS A 139 -8.19 -11.43 -10.87
CA LYS A 139 -7.72 -10.87 -12.13
C LYS A 139 -8.79 -10.14 -12.96
N SER A 140 -10.02 -10.02 -12.50
CA SER A 140 -11.05 -9.21 -13.15
C SER A 140 -10.68 -7.73 -13.13
N TYR A 141 -11.20 -6.96 -14.10
CA TYR A 141 -10.95 -5.52 -14.16
C TYR A 141 -11.62 -4.80 -12.99
N ASN A 142 -10.83 -4.01 -12.27
CA ASN A 142 -11.27 -3.18 -11.16
C ASN A 142 -10.25 -2.07 -10.89
N ASP A 143 -10.65 -0.81 -10.96
CA ASP A 143 -9.77 0.33 -10.68
C ASP A 143 -9.32 0.40 -9.21
N ALA A 144 -9.92 -0.39 -8.32
CA ALA A 144 -9.44 -0.59 -6.96
C ALA A 144 -8.06 -1.24 -6.90
N GLY A 145 -7.71 -2.04 -7.90
CA GLY A 145 -6.50 -2.83 -7.93
C GLY A 145 -6.45 -3.88 -6.81
N TRP A 146 -5.27 -4.46 -6.60
CA TRP A 146 -4.98 -5.37 -5.49
C TRP A 146 -3.57 -5.12 -4.95
N LEU A 147 -3.23 -5.66 -3.75
CA LEU A 147 -1.86 -5.59 -3.23
C LEU A 147 -0.94 -6.49 -4.04
N PHE A 148 0.23 -5.97 -4.45
CA PHE A 148 1.16 -6.75 -5.26
C PHE A 148 2.62 -6.51 -4.90
N LEU A 149 3.39 -7.59 -4.98
CA LEU A 149 4.84 -7.63 -4.84
C LEU A 149 5.50 -7.05 -6.09
N ASP A 150 6.56 -6.27 -5.93
CA ASP A 150 7.38 -5.80 -7.05
C ASP A 150 7.82 -6.99 -7.94
N TYR A 151 7.67 -6.85 -9.25
CA TYR A 151 7.95 -7.94 -10.19
C TYR A 151 9.41 -8.42 -10.15
N ARG A 152 10.33 -7.59 -9.70
CA ARG A 152 11.76 -7.89 -9.55
C ARG A 152 12.06 -8.74 -8.32
N ASN A 153 11.21 -8.68 -7.29
CA ASN A 153 11.44 -9.42 -6.05
C ASN A 153 11.18 -10.92 -6.20
N ASN A 154 11.99 -11.72 -5.52
CA ASN A 154 11.72 -13.11 -5.25
C ASN A 154 11.42 -13.31 -3.76
N ILE A 155 10.16 -13.43 -3.41
CA ILE A 155 9.71 -13.52 -2.02
C ILE A 155 10.30 -14.72 -1.25
N ASN A 156 10.72 -15.77 -1.96
CA ASN A 156 11.30 -16.95 -1.32
C ASN A 156 12.71 -16.68 -0.79
N ASN A 157 13.42 -15.70 -1.36
CA ASN A 157 14.81 -15.37 -0.97
C ASN A 157 14.87 -14.27 0.08
N LEU A 158 13.76 -13.49 0.26
CA LEU A 158 13.75 -12.28 1.08
C LEU A 158 14.96 -11.41 0.76
N GLU A 159 14.95 -10.74 -0.41
CA GLU A 159 16.05 -9.86 -0.84
C GLU A 159 16.31 -8.73 0.15
N LYS A 160 17.32 -7.92 -0.11
CA LYS A 160 17.68 -6.78 0.75
C LYS A 160 16.54 -5.78 0.93
N ASN A 161 15.70 -5.59 -0.10
CA ASN A 161 14.49 -4.79 -0.02
C ASN A 161 13.34 -5.49 -0.76
N THR A 162 12.36 -5.98 -0.01
CA THR A 162 11.11 -6.56 -0.52
C THR A 162 10.04 -5.48 -0.58
N ILE A 163 9.43 -5.26 -1.74
CA ILE A 163 8.52 -4.12 -1.95
C ILE A 163 7.12 -4.62 -2.28
N ILE A 164 6.13 -4.17 -1.49
CA ILE A 164 4.70 -4.43 -1.73
C ILE A 164 3.99 -3.10 -1.99
N TYR A 165 3.21 -3.06 -3.06
CA TYR A 165 2.43 -1.91 -3.48
C TYR A 165 0.93 -2.10 -3.23
N GLY A 166 0.21 -1.00 -3.07
CA GLY A 166 -1.25 -0.99 -3.00
C GLY A 166 -1.82 0.41 -3.18
N HIS A 167 -3.06 0.50 -3.65
CA HIS A 167 -3.75 1.78 -3.76
C HIS A 167 -4.15 2.34 -2.40
N SER A 168 -4.01 3.67 -2.22
CA SER A 168 -4.60 4.40 -1.09
C SER A 168 -6.07 4.68 -1.39
N ARG A 169 -6.96 3.86 -0.87
CA ARG A 169 -8.39 3.96 -1.14
C ARG A 169 -9.14 4.75 -0.08
N LEU A 170 -10.17 5.48 -0.51
CA LEU A 170 -11.02 6.26 0.39
C LEU A 170 -11.93 5.37 1.25
N ASP A 171 -12.35 4.20 0.73
CA ASP A 171 -13.13 3.19 1.44
C ASP A 171 -12.33 2.41 2.49
N LYS A 172 -11.04 2.74 2.66
CA LYS A 172 -10.11 2.15 3.62
C LYS A 172 -9.69 0.71 3.32
N THR A 173 -10.06 0.15 2.17
CA THR A 173 -9.54 -1.13 1.69
C THR A 173 -8.12 -0.99 1.14
N MET A 174 -7.47 -2.09 0.82
CA MET A 174 -6.10 -2.17 0.32
C MET A 174 -5.14 -1.39 1.25
N PHE A 175 -4.33 -0.45 0.73
CA PHE A 175 -3.49 0.43 1.53
C PHE A 175 -4.19 1.75 1.94
N GLY A 176 -5.53 1.80 1.90
CA GLY A 176 -6.30 3.00 2.28
C GLY A 176 -6.07 3.45 3.73
N THR A 177 -5.76 2.52 4.64
CA THR A 177 -5.43 2.82 6.04
C THR A 177 -3.93 2.96 6.30
N LEU A 178 -3.05 2.70 5.33
CA LEU A 178 -1.60 2.89 5.52
C LEU A 178 -1.26 4.33 5.91
N LYS A 179 -2.03 5.32 5.45
CA LYS A 179 -1.88 6.73 5.89
C LYS A 179 -2.03 6.96 7.40
N ASN A 180 -2.60 6.01 8.13
CA ASN A 180 -2.74 6.12 9.60
C ASN A 180 -1.39 6.04 10.32
N ILE A 181 -0.37 5.40 9.72
CA ILE A 181 0.99 5.30 10.30
C ILE A 181 1.64 6.66 10.54
N LEU A 182 1.17 7.71 9.84
CA LEU A 182 1.64 9.08 10.02
C LEU A 182 0.92 9.84 11.14
N LYS A 183 -0.04 9.21 11.82
CA LYS A 183 -0.79 9.83 12.91
C LYS A 183 -0.11 9.57 14.25
N SER A 184 -0.05 10.58 15.11
CA SER A 184 0.47 10.43 16.47
C SER A 184 -0.26 9.37 17.29
N SER A 185 -1.55 9.13 17.02
CA SER A 185 -2.34 8.08 17.68
C SER A 185 -1.83 6.67 17.34
N TRP A 186 -1.37 6.45 16.11
CA TRP A 186 -0.77 5.18 15.67
C TRP A 186 0.63 5.01 16.29
N VAL A 187 1.44 6.07 16.26
CA VAL A 187 2.82 6.07 16.77
C VAL A 187 2.90 5.93 18.31
N LYS A 188 1.88 6.37 19.05
CA LYS A 188 1.87 6.23 20.52
C LYS A 188 1.69 4.79 20.99
N ASN A 189 1.17 3.90 20.17
CA ASN A 189 1.03 2.48 20.48
C ASN A 189 2.16 1.70 19.81
N THR A 190 3.13 1.26 20.58
CA THR A 190 4.31 0.52 20.08
C THR A 190 3.94 -0.83 19.47
N ASP A 191 2.82 -1.46 19.86
CA ASP A 191 2.33 -2.72 19.26
C ASP A 191 2.00 -2.56 17.76
N ASN A 192 1.80 -1.32 17.32
CA ASN A 192 1.58 -1.02 15.91
C ASN A 192 2.84 -1.15 15.03
N TYR A 193 4.03 -1.16 15.64
CA TYR A 193 5.30 -1.17 14.89
C TYR A 193 5.64 -2.51 14.25
N ILE A 194 4.65 -3.37 14.09
CA ILE A 194 4.80 -4.74 13.60
C ILE A 194 4.05 -4.95 12.29
N VAL A 195 4.75 -5.58 11.35
CA VAL A 195 4.18 -6.16 10.13
C VAL A 195 4.44 -7.66 10.14
N LYS A 196 3.41 -8.45 9.87
CA LYS A 196 3.50 -9.90 9.74
C LYS A 196 3.33 -10.29 8.27
N LEU A 197 4.20 -11.15 7.76
CA LEU A 197 4.02 -11.79 6.45
C LEU A 197 4.00 -13.31 6.63
N SER A 198 3.08 -13.97 5.92
CA SER A 198 3.13 -15.40 5.64
C SER A 198 3.32 -15.59 4.15
N THR A 199 4.22 -16.47 3.76
CA THR A 199 4.47 -16.87 2.37
C THR A 199 4.44 -18.38 2.27
N GLN A 200 4.69 -18.95 1.11
CA GLN A 200 4.77 -20.40 0.94
C GLN A 200 6.00 -21.03 1.56
N THR A 201 7.04 -20.25 1.82
CA THR A 201 8.34 -20.72 2.30
C THR A 201 8.70 -20.22 3.69
N HIS A 202 8.11 -19.11 4.13
CA HIS A 202 8.45 -18.48 5.39
C HIS A 202 7.24 -17.77 6.01
N ASN A 203 7.16 -17.81 7.34
CA ASN A 203 6.42 -16.86 8.16
C ASN A 203 7.41 -15.86 8.76
N THR A 204 7.10 -14.55 8.75
CA THR A 204 8.07 -13.53 9.13
C THR A 204 7.43 -12.38 9.91
N LEU A 205 8.22 -11.81 10.84
CA LEU A 205 7.89 -10.65 11.64
C LEU A 205 8.85 -9.52 11.34
N TRP A 206 8.31 -8.34 11.12
CA TRP A 206 9.05 -7.15 10.71
C TRP A 206 8.77 -5.99 11.65
N GLN A 207 9.82 -5.34 12.14
CA GLN A 207 9.74 -4.15 12.98
C GLN A 207 9.86 -2.89 12.14
N VAL A 208 8.88 -1.98 12.26
CA VAL A 208 8.90 -0.68 11.57
C VAL A 208 10.06 0.16 12.08
N PHE A 209 10.79 0.79 11.17
CA PHE A 209 11.89 1.70 11.49
C PHE A 209 11.77 3.07 10.79
N SER A 210 10.93 3.19 9.76
CA SER A 210 10.76 4.45 9.04
C SER A 210 9.37 4.56 8.43
N VAL A 211 8.73 5.71 8.60
CA VAL A 211 7.46 6.06 7.95
C VAL A 211 7.50 7.54 7.53
N TYR A 212 7.03 7.82 6.32
CA TYR A 212 7.01 9.18 5.79
C TYR A 212 6.03 9.36 4.64
N ARG A 213 5.78 10.62 4.30
CA ARG A 213 5.09 11.02 3.06
C ARG A 213 6.08 11.75 2.14
N ILE A 214 6.15 11.33 0.87
CA ILE A 214 7.10 11.86 -0.10
C ILE A 214 6.42 12.09 -1.45
N PRO A 215 6.83 13.11 -2.24
CA PRO A 215 6.49 13.19 -3.66
C PRO A 215 6.90 11.91 -4.39
N THR A 216 6.28 11.61 -5.52
CA THR A 216 6.61 10.42 -6.30
C THR A 216 8.09 10.43 -6.70
N THR A 217 8.84 9.47 -6.18
CA THR A 217 10.26 9.22 -6.48
C THR A 217 10.49 7.71 -6.49
N SER A 218 11.61 7.25 -7.03
CA SER A 218 11.97 5.83 -7.14
C SER A 218 13.19 5.43 -6.30
N ASP A 219 13.83 6.36 -5.62
CA ASP A 219 15.08 6.13 -4.91
C ASP A 219 14.99 5.19 -3.71
N TYR A 220 13.79 5.02 -3.10
CA TYR A 220 13.51 4.04 -2.05
C TYR A 220 13.09 2.65 -2.60
N LEU A 221 13.03 2.51 -3.93
CA LEU A 221 12.63 1.28 -4.63
C LEU A 221 13.83 0.46 -5.15
N GLN A 222 15.02 0.71 -4.63
CA GLN A 222 16.20 -0.10 -4.93
C GLN A 222 16.07 -1.47 -4.25
N ILE A 223 16.42 -2.54 -4.96
CA ILE A 223 16.30 -3.94 -4.49
C ILE A 223 17.68 -4.55 -4.33
N ASP A 224 18.55 -4.31 -5.31
CA ASP A 224 19.91 -4.88 -5.38
C ASP A 224 20.94 -3.84 -4.96
N PHE A 225 21.98 -4.30 -4.26
CA PHE A 225 23.07 -3.49 -3.75
C PHE A 225 24.39 -4.19 -4.04
N GLU A 226 25.34 -3.48 -4.65
CA GLU A 226 26.64 -4.03 -5.02
C GLU A 226 27.55 -4.20 -3.79
N THR A 227 27.40 -3.33 -2.79
CA THR A 227 28.22 -3.33 -1.58
C THR A 227 27.39 -3.15 -0.31
N ASN A 228 27.94 -3.56 0.82
CA ASN A 228 27.34 -3.29 2.13
C ASN A 228 27.28 -1.78 2.43
N GLU A 229 28.24 -0.99 1.96
CA GLU A 229 28.24 0.46 2.11
C GLU A 229 27.06 1.10 1.36
N GLU A 230 26.79 0.67 0.15
CA GLU A 230 25.64 1.13 -0.62
C GLU A 230 24.31 0.82 0.10
N PHE A 231 24.15 -0.39 0.63
CA PHE A 231 22.98 -0.76 1.42
C PHE A 231 22.86 0.09 2.71
N ASN A 232 23.97 0.31 3.43
CA ASN A 232 23.97 1.15 4.63
C ASN A 232 23.60 2.61 4.31
N ASN A 233 24.09 3.15 3.20
CA ASN A 233 23.72 4.49 2.74
C ASN A 233 22.23 4.58 2.40
N PHE A 234 21.69 3.56 1.73
CA PHE A 234 20.27 3.44 1.45
C PHE A 234 19.45 3.36 2.74
N ALA A 235 19.76 2.46 3.67
CA ALA A 235 19.08 2.33 4.95
C ALA A 235 19.10 3.63 5.77
N ASN A 236 20.26 4.32 5.81
CA ASN A 236 20.40 5.61 6.46
C ASN A 236 19.56 6.71 5.80
N MET A 237 19.43 6.69 4.48
CA MET A 237 18.53 7.60 3.76
C MET A 237 17.08 7.37 4.19
N LEU A 238 16.62 6.11 4.29
CA LEU A 238 15.27 5.78 4.73
C LEU A 238 15.02 6.21 6.18
N LEU A 239 15.97 5.96 7.08
CA LEU A 239 15.91 6.40 8.49
C LEU A 239 15.79 7.92 8.61
N LYS A 240 16.59 8.69 7.86
CA LYS A 240 16.59 10.15 7.89
C LYS A 240 15.30 10.78 7.35
N ARG A 241 14.55 10.04 6.50
CA ARG A 241 13.27 10.49 5.94
C ARG A 241 12.10 10.28 6.88
N SER A 242 12.26 9.46 7.90
CA SER A 242 11.17 9.11 8.80
C SER A 242 10.63 10.34 9.52
N ASP A 243 9.29 10.48 9.52
CA ASP A 243 8.57 11.52 10.28
C ASP A 243 8.66 11.28 11.79
N TYR A 244 9.04 10.06 12.21
CA TYR A 244 9.13 9.64 13.62
C TYR A 244 10.37 8.80 13.87
N ASN A 245 10.88 8.85 15.11
CA ASN A 245 11.94 7.97 15.55
C ASN A 245 11.35 6.70 16.19
N PHE A 246 11.66 5.55 15.62
CA PHE A 246 11.23 4.23 16.12
C PHE A 246 12.27 3.56 17.01
N ASN A 247 13.37 4.25 17.32
CA ASN A 247 14.49 3.72 18.09
C ASN A 247 15.03 2.38 17.57
N THR A 248 15.06 2.26 16.25
CA THR A 248 15.43 1.03 15.53
C THR A 248 16.58 1.35 14.58
N LYS A 249 17.65 0.56 14.64
CA LYS A 249 18.79 0.66 13.73
C LYS A 249 18.70 -0.41 12.64
N VAL A 250 19.24 -0.10 11.48
CA VAL A 250 19.37 -1.01 10.33
C VAL A 250 20.83 -1.08 9.91
N ASN A 251 21.33 -2.28 9.70
CA ASN A 251 22.72 -2.55 9.32
C ASN A 251 22.80 -3.40 8.04
N GLU A 252 23.99 -3.63 7.55
CA GLU A 252 24.26 -4.32 6.28
C GLU A 252 23.76 -5.77 6.19
N ASN A 253 23.46 -6.42 7.32
CA ASN A 253 22.93 -7.80 7.36
C ASN A 253 21.40 -7.85 7.34
N ASP A 254 20.75 -6.73 7.66
CA ASP A 254 19.30 -6.66 7.73
C ASP A 254 18.63 -6.80 6.36
N LYS A 255 17.37 -7.20 6.39
CA LYS A 255 16.46 -7.21 5.25
C LYS A 255 15.34 -6.21 5.50
N ILE A 256 14.95 -5.49 4.47
CA ILE A 256 13.94 -4.43 4.53
C ILE A 256 12.67 -4.90 3.81
N LEU A 257 11.53 -4.62 4.42
CA LEU A 257 10.22 -4.64 3.79
C LEU A 257 9.77 -3.21 3.56
N THR A 258 9.42 -2.89 2.34
CA THR A 258 8.89 -1.59 1.93
C THR A 258 7.43 -1.72 1.52
N LEU A 259 6.54 -0.99 2.18
CA LEU A 259 5.15 -0.82 1.77
C LEU A 259 4.98 0.56 1.16
N SER A 260 4.52 0.62 -0.08
CA SER A 260 4.39 1.88 -0.83
C SER A 260 3.01 2.05 -1.41
N THR A 261 2.38 3.18 -1.14
CA THR A 261 1.07 3.52 -1.71
C THR A 261 1.04 4.90 -2.34
N CYS A 262 0.06 5.11 -3.20
CA CYS A 262 -0.30 6.46 -3.64
C CYS A 262 -1.17 7.09 -2.56
N ALA A 263 -0.83 8.30 -2.13
CA ALA A 263 -1.65 9.17 -1.30
C ALA A 263 -1.73 10.51 -1.98
N ASP A 264 -2.89 11.12 -2.01
CA ASP A 264 -3.18 12.46 -2.54
C ASP A 264 -2.25 12.96 -3.67
N ASN A 265 -2.75 13.18 -4.84
CA ASN A 265 -2.10 13.87 -5.97
C ASN A 265 -0.56 13.82 -5.95
N ASP A 266 0.04 12.76 -6.49
CA ASP A 266 1.49 12.56 -6.69
C ASP A 266 2.35 12.34 -5.44
N LYS A 267 1.77 12.17 -4.25
CA LYS A 267 2.52 11.79 -3.06
C LYS A 267 2.37 10.30 -2.74
N LYS A 268 3.38 9.75 -2.10
CA LYS A 268 3.41 8.38 -1.59
C LYS A 268 3.44 8.40 -0.06
N VAL A 269 2.70 7.50 0.57
CA VAL A 269 2.95 7.11 1.95
C VAL A 269 3.76 5.84 1.93
N VAL A 270 4.86 5.83 2.66
CA VAL A 270 5.83 4.73 2.67
C VAL A 270 6.08 4.29 4.11
N LEU A 271 6.12 2.98 4.30
CA LEU A 271 6.56 2.34 5.53
C LEU A 271 7.73 1.42 5.21
N HIS A 272 8.77 1.48 6.04
CA HIS A 272 9.86 0.53 6.00
C HIS A 272 9.96 -0.21 7.34
N ALA A 273 10.12 -1.52 7.24
CA ALA A 273 10.32 -2.39 8.39
C ALA A 273 11.52 -3.31 8.15
N LYS A 274 12.22 -3.71 9.24
CA LYS A 274 13.31 -4.67 9.17
C LYS A 274 12.86 -6.03 9.69
N LEU A 275 13.38 -7.09 9.11
CA LEU A 275 13.15 -8.47 9.56
C LEU A 275 13.72 -8.67 10.96
N ILE A 276 12.90 -9.16 11.90
CA ILE A 276 13.33 -9.45 13.27
C ILE A 276 13.11 -10.92 13.67
N LYS A 277 12.19 -11.63 13.01
CA LYS A 277 11.93 -13.05 13.25
C LYS A 277 11.44 -13.73 11.99
N LYS A 278 11.87 -14.95 11.73
CA LYS A 278 11.39 -15.80 10.63
C LYS A 278 11.26 -17.26 11.07
N GLU A 279 10.38 -17.97 10.39
CA GLU A 279 10.19 -19.40 10.46
C GLU A 279 10.13 -19.97 9.06
N ALA A 280 10.90 -21.00 8.76
CA ALA A 280 10.78 -21.76 7.50
C ALA A 280 9.57 -22.69 7.55
N ARG A 281 8.85 -22.80 6.43
CA ARG A 281 7.66 -23.66 6.27
C ARG A 281 7.99 -24.93 5.52
#